data_5c189e2ee405fb6d1cf73d9cd26f2bec
#
_entry.id   5c189e2ee405fb6d1cf73d9cd26f2bec
#
_cell.length_a   1.000
_cell.length_b   1.000
_cell.length_c   1.000
_cell.angle_alpha   90.00
_cell.angle_beta   90.00
_cell.angle_gamma   90.00
#
_symmetry.space_group_name_H-M   'P 1'
#
loop_
_entity.id
_entity.type
_entity.pdbx_description
1 polymer ?
#
loop_
_entity_poly.entity_id
_entity_poly.type
_entity_poly.pdbx_seq_one_letter_code
_entity_poly.pdbx_strand_id
1 'polypeptide(L)'
;MAKKRINILIFSSIWSFIIGILTALYLNLINYIIDFIWGYFNHHTNFHLRTIYPFLVCIPFGIIIGFLVKKLGSYPLTIEEILHDVRSNGKVDYHSWWKSLTLGLLSLGAGGSIGPEASTTVLTSGMINWLEDKIRLMTAHYKSWIHFWQVHVDKDALLQSPKFSDLFRTKNHKKWFITFNILIGLIGTILIFKLFPEEGAFGIHERPIHWSWTILSYSLVPIITGMIFAYFFLYLEKVFTKVESWALPPLLKATLWGIVLSFLTLVTDYAIFSGEFHIVPFSKTALSYSPLFLLLIALIKTISTHAGFAMGWRGGKIFPAIFASVAVGATIAQFIPIQPAITVSLTVAASITIILEKPLLTAVLLIFLLPISLAPLIFITAYVVIMIHKFLMKKVGLKSLIY
;
A
#
# COMPACT_ATOMS: atom_id res chain seq x y z
N MET A 1 16.85 -17.08 -34.70
CA MET A 1 17.01 -16.55 -33.33
C MET A 1 16.41 -15.15 -33.14
N ALA A 2 16.68 -14.19 -34.03
CA ALA A 2 16.15 -12.80 -33.91
C ALA A 2 14.62 -12.75 -33.85
N LYS A 3 13.91 -13.43 -34.75
CA LYS A 3 12.44 -13.46 -34.83
C LYS A 3 11.80 -13.96 -33.51
N LYS A 4 12.40 -14.99 -32.87
CA LYS A 4 11.94 -15.51 -31.57
C LYS A 4 12.06 -14.45 -30.45
N ARG A 5 13.17 -13.71 -30.40
CA ARG A 5 13.36 -12.65 -29.38
C ARG A 5 12.40 -11.50 -29.56
N ILE A 6 12.14 -11.08 -30.81
CA ILE A 6 11.17 -10.04 -31.13
C ILE A 6 9.77 -10.48 -30.69
N ASN A 7 9.37 -11.72 -30.99
CA ASN A 7 8.07 -12.24 -30.60
C ASN A 7 7.90 -12.31 -29.08
N ILE A 8 8.94 -12.68 -28.32
CA ILE A 8 8.91 -12.67 -26.86
C ILE A 8 8.74 -11.24 -26.34
N LEU A 9 9.46 -10.28 -26.91
CA LEU A 9 9.35 -8.87 -26.51
C LEU A 9 7.94 -8.34 -26.78
N ILE A 10 7.38 -8.57 -27.96
CA ILE A 10 6.02 -8.13 -28.29
C ILE A 10 5.00 -8.77 -27.35
N PHE A 11 5.09 -10.09 -27.13
CA PHE A 11 4.19 -10.81 -26.24
C PHE A 11 4.26 -10.25 -24.81
N SER A 12 5.48 -10.10 -24.26
CA SER A 12 5.66 -9.57 -22.90
C SER A 12 5.16 -8.14 -22.78
N SER A 13 5.33 -7.31 -23.82
CA SER A 13 4.83 -5.92 -23.82
C SER A 13 3.31 -5.86 -23.79
N ILE A 14 2.64 -6.69 -24.61
CA ILE A 14 1.17 -6.77 -24.63
C ILE A 14 0.65 -7.16 -23.26
N TRP A 15 1.22 -8.22 -22.66
CA TRP A 15 0.79 -8.66 -21.32
C TRP A 15 1.15 -7.68 -20.22
N SER A 16 2.32 -7.01 -20.28
CA SER A 16 2.66 -5.97 -19.31
C SER A 16 1.68 -4.79 -19.38
N PHE A 17 1.26 -4.40 -20.57
CA PHE A 17 0.22 -3.39 -20.76
C PHE A 17 -1.13 -3.83 -20.16
N ILE A 18 -1.55 -5.07 -20.43
CA ILE A 18 -2.77 -5.65 -19.86
C ILE A 18 -2.69 -5.73 -18.32
N ILE A 19 -1.54 -6.14 -17.76
CA ILE A 19 -1.31 -6.18 -16.32
C ILE A 19 -1.50 -4.78 -15.71
N GLY A 20 -0.94 -3.74 -16.34
CA GLY A 20 -1.14 -2.36 -15.90
C GLY A 20 -2.61 -1.94 -15.91
N ILE A 21 -3.33 -2.26 -17.00
CA ILE A 21 -4.78 -2.01 -17.10
C ILE A 21 -5.55 -2.73 -15.99
N LEU A 22 -5.34 -4.03 -15.82
CA LEU A 22 -6.07 -4.83 -14.81
C LEU A 22 -5.78 -4.37 -13.38
N THR A 23 -4.54 -3.96 -13.10
CA THR A 23 -4.16 -3.39 -11.81
C THR A 23 -4.92 -2.09 -11.53
N ALA A 24 -4.97 -1.18 -12.50
CA ALA A 24 -5.69 0.08 -12.36
C ALA A 24 -7.21 -0.12 -12.29
N LEU A 25 -7.78 -1.02 -13.10
CA LEU A 25 -9.20 -1.37 -13.01
C LEU A 25 -9.57 -1.96 -11.65
N TYR A 26 -8.69 -2.75 -11.04
CA TYR A 26 -8.91 -3.28 -9.69
C TYR A 26 -8.94 -2.15 -8.64
N LEU A 27 -8.05 -1.18 -8.73
CA LEU A 27 -8.07 0.00 -7.85
C LEU A 27 -9.37 0.80 -8.03
N ASN A 28 -9.76 1.08 -9.28
CA ASN A 28 -11.03 1.74 -9.57
C ASN A 28 -12.25 0.95 -9.05
N LEU A 29 -12.21 -0.39 -9.14
CA LEU A 29 -13.28 -1.23 -8.59
C LEU A 29 -13.39 -1.09 -7.06
N ILE A 30 -12.26 -1.03 -6.35
CA ILE A 30 -12.25 -0.78 -4.90
C ILE A 30 -12.94 0.56 -4.60
N ASN A 31 -12.56 1.61 -5.31
CA ASN A 31 -13.12 2.94 -5.13
C ASN A 31 -14.61 2.97 -5.42
N TYR A 32 -15.02 2.37 -6.54
CA TYR A 32 -16.44 2.26 -6.88
C TYR A 32 -17.26 1.52 -5.81
N ILE A 33 -16.72 0.46 -5.22
CA ILE A 33 -17.37 -0.27 -4.12
C ILE A 33 -17.45 0.60 -2.86
N ILE A 34 -16.38 1.32 -2.52
CA ILE A 34 -16.38 2.25 -1.39
C ILE A 34 -17.42 3.35 -1.60
N ASP A 35 -17.43 3.98 -2.77
CA ASP A 35 -18.40 5.04 -3.11
C ASP A 35 -19.83 4.51 -3.13
N PHE A 36 -20.06 3.31 -3.66
CA PHE A 36 -21.37 2.70 -3.67
C PHE A 36 -21.88 2.42 -2.25
N ILE A 37 -21.04 1.84 -1.37
CA ILE A 37 -21.43 1.50 0.00
C ILE A 37 -21.55 2.76 0.86
N TRP A 38 -20.58 3.68 0.79
CA TRP A 38 -20.47 4.79 1.74
C TRP A 38 -20.94 6.14 1.18
N GLY A 39 -20.75 6.39 -0.12
CA GLY A 39 -21.12 7.63 -0.77
C GLY A 39 -22.62 7.74 -1.01
N TYR A 40 -23.20 6.72 -1.67
CA TYR A 40 -24.63 6.76 -2.03
C TYR A 40 -25.55 6.93 -0.82
N PHE A 41 -25.30 6.20 0.25
CA PHE A 41 -26.12 6.28 1.47
C PHE A 41 -25.88 7.56 2.29
N ASN A 42 -24.65 8.06 2.36
CA ASN A 42 -24.35 9.29 3.11
C ASN A 42 -25.05 10.53 2.57
N HIS A 43 -25.30 10.62 1.26
CA HIS A 43 -25.95 11.76 0.65
C HIS A 43 -27.49 11.76 0.82
N HIS A 44 -28.09 10.60 1.10
CA HIS A 44 -29.54 10.41 1.11
C HIS A 44 -30.14 10.13 2.49
N THR A 45 -29.34 10.12 3.57
CA THR A 45 -29.78 9.74 4.91
C THR A 45 -29.78 10.90 5.90
N ASN A 46 -30.77 10.90 6.81
CA ASN A 46 -30.87 11.85 7.91
C ASN A 46 -29.70 11.66 8.92
N PHE A 47 -29.37 12.71 9.68
CA PHE A 47 -28.27 12.75 10.66
C PHE A 47 -28.22 11.53 11.59
N HIS A 48 -29.35 11.06 12.11
CA HIS A 48 -29.41 9.87 12.97
C HIS A 48 -29.00 8.58 12.26
N LEU A 49 -29.37 8.40 11.00
CA LEU A 49 -28.96 7.24 10.21
C LEU A 49 -27.47 7.29 9.89
N ARG A 50 -26.89 8.47 9.69
CA ARG A 50 -25.46 8.66 9.45
C ARG A 50 -24.60 8.15 10.60
N THR A 51 -25.04 8.36 11.85
CA THR A 51 -24.34 7.88 13.05
C THR A 51 -24.40 6.34 13.21
N ILE A 52 -25.54 5.72 12.81
CA ILE A 52 -25.77 4.28 12.93
C ILE A 52 -25.16 3.53 11.72
N TYR A 53 -24.98 4.20 10.61
CA TYR A 53 -24.57 3.59 9.34
C TYR A 53 -23.28 2.75 9.43
N PRO A 54 -22.19 3.18 10.09
CA PRO A 54 -21.00 2.35 10.26
C PRO A 54 -21.30 0.99 10.92
N PHE A 55 -22.24 0.96 11.88
CA PHE A 55 -22.63 -0.30 12.54
C PHE A 55 -23.37 -1.23 11.57
N LEU A 56 -24.20 -0.68 10.69
CA LEU A 56 -24.92 -1.45 9.67
C LEU A 56 -24.00 -2.00 8.58
N VAL A 57 -22.85 -1.40 8.35
CA VAL A 57 -21.86 -1.87 7.38
C VAL A 57 -20.79 -2.74 8.04
N CYS A 58 -20.07 -2.22 9.02
CA CYS A 58 -18.89 -2.89 9.56
C CYS A 58 -19.22 -4.21 10.27
N ILE A 59 -20.39 -4.31 10.96
CA ILE A 59 -20.73 -5.54 11.69
C ILE A 59 -21.07 -6.69 10.74
N PRO A 60 -22.00 -6.56 9.76
CA PRO A 60 -22.29 -7.64 8.82
C PRO A 60 -21.08 -8.04 7.98
N PHE A 61 -20.27 -7.05 7.52
CA PHE A 61 -19.05 -7.36 6.81
C PHE A 61 -18.02 -8.06 7.71
N GLY A 62 -17.92 -7.71 8.99
CA GLY A 62 -17.09 -8.42 9.97
C GLY A 62 -17.46 -9.90 10.07
N ILE A 63 -18.76 -10.23 10.07
CA ILE A 63 -19.26 -11.63 10.04
C ILE A 63 -18.82 -12.32 8.76
N ILE A 64 -19.03 -11.67 7.59
CA ILE A 64 -18.67 -12.22 6.28
C ILE A 64 -17.15 -12.44 6.18
N ILE A 65 -16.35 -11.45 6.55
CA ILE A 65 -14.88 -11.53 6.55
C ILE A 65 -14.42 -12.67 7.45
N GLY A 66 -14.93 -12.75 8.69
CA GLY A 66 -14.55 -13.78 9.64
C GLY A 66 -14.89 -15.20 9.15
N PHE A 67 -16.05 -15.38 8.50
CA PHE A 67 -16.43 -16.63 7.87
C PHE A 67 -15.49 -17.01 6.71
N LEU A 68 -15.13 -16.04 5.88
CA LEU A 68 -14.22 -16.27 4.75
C LEU A 68 -12.79 -16.51 5.20
N VAL A 69 -12.28 -15.79 6.21
CA VAL A 69 -10.96 -16.05 6.80
C VAL A 69 -10.88 -17.46 7.36
N LYS A 70 -11.95 -17.96 8.01
CA LYS A 70 -12.02 -19.35 8.47
C LYS A 70 -11.90 -20.36 7.33
N LYS A 71 -12.47 -20.07 6.14
CA LYS A 71 -12.45 -20.98 4.98
C LYS A 71 -11.22 -20.85 4.10
N LEU A 72 -10.78 -19.63 3.85
CA LEU A 72 -9.76 -19.30 2.85
C LEU A 72 -8.37 -19.11 3.45
N GLY A 73 -8.29 -18.83 4.75
CA GLY A 73 -7.06 -18.44 5.44
C GLY A 73 -6.90 -16.91 5.54
N SER A 74 -5.78 -16.49 6.11
CA SER A 74 -5.45 -15.07 6.36
C SER A 74 -4.92 -14.40 5.09
N TYR A 75 -5.80 -13.89 4.25
CA TYR A 75 -5.49 -13.13 3.03
C TYR A 75 -6.04 -11.69 3.12
N PRO A 76 -5.51 -10.73 2.33
CA PRO A 76 -4.33 -10.81 1.47
C PRO A 76 -3.03 -10.99 2.27
N LEU A 77 -2.02 -11.53 1.59
CA LEU A 77 -0.66 -11.56 2.13
C LEU A 77 -0.12 -10.12 2.20
N THR A 78 0.63 -9.82 3.25
CA THR A 78 1.33 -8.53 3.36
C THR A 78 2.50 -8.47 2.37
N ILE A 79 3.00 -7.26 2.13
CA ILE A 79 4.17 -7.08 1.26
C ILE A 79 5.38 -7.82 1.83
N GLU A 80 5.54 -7.87 3.15
CA GLU A 80 6.60 -8.59 3.84
C GLU A 80 6.48 -10.11 3.63
N GLU A 81 5.27 -10.67 3.78
CA GLU A 81 4.99 -12.10 3.52
C GLU A 81 5.27 -12.46 2.06
N ILE A 82 4.86 -11.62 1.11
CA ILE A 82 5.15 -11.81 -0.33
C ILE A 82 6.65 -11.78 -0.59
N LEU A 83 7.38 -10.82 0.00
CA LEU A 83 8.83 -10.73 -0.16
C LEU A 83 9.56 -11.92 0.49
N HIS A 84 9.04 -12.44 1.60
CA HIS A 84 9.55 -13.66 2.23
C HIS A 84 9.35 -14.85 1.30
N ASP A 85 8.16 -15.03 0.71
CA ASP A 85 7.88 -16.11 -0.24
C ASP A 85 8.78 -16.03 -1.48
N VAL A 86 9.01 -14.84 -2.01
CA VAL A 86 9.94 -14.64 -3.13
C VAL A 86 11.37 -15.01 -2.75
N ARG A 87 11.81 -14.73 -1.52
CA ARG A 87 13.17 -15.06 -1.05
C ARG A 87 13.34 -16.55 -0.77
N SER A 88 12.33 -17.20 -0.19
CA SER A 88 12.36 -18.61 0.20
C SER A 88 12.07 -19.55 -0.98
N ASN A 89 11.06 -19.25 -1.77
CA ASN A 89 10.52 -20.09 -2.83
C ASN A 89 10.91 -19.61 -4.24
N GLY A 90 11.53 -18.43 -4.35
CA GLY A 90 11.89 -17.81 -5.62
C GLY A 90 10.71 -17.23 -6.41
N LYS A 91 9.48 -17.43 -5.95
CA LYS A 91 8.23 -17.04 -6.64
C LYS A 91 7.11 -16.74 -5.65
N VAL A 92 6.15 -15.93 -6.10
CA VAL A 92 4.85 -15.77 -5.43
C VAL A 92 3.88 -16.82 -5.97
N ASP A 93 3.11 -17.47 -5.10
CA ASP A 93 2.01 -18.33 -5.54
C ASP A 93 0.89 -17.50 -6.15
N TYR A 94 0.72 -17.63 -7.45
CA TYR A 94 -0.33 -16.92 -8.18
C TYR A 94 -1.65 -17.71 -8.30
N HIS A 95 -1.77 -18.91 -7.73
CA HIS A 95 -3.01 -19.67 -7.77
C HIS A 95 -4.02 -19.16 -6.73
N SER A 96 -3.55 -18.55 -5.66
CA SER A 96 -4.37 -18.05 -4.55
C SER A 96 -4.77 -16.56 -4.71
N TRP A 97 -4.50 -15.93 -5.85
CA TRP A 97 -4.74 -14.50 -6.09
C TRP A 97 -6.17 -14.06 -5.77
N TRP A 98 -7.16 -14.86 -6.16
CA TRP A 98 -8.58 -14.56 -5.96
C TRP A 98 -8.97 -14.45 -4.47
N LYS A 99 -8.33 -15.22 -3.58
CA LYS A 99 -8.54 -15.13 -2.12
C LYS A 99 -8.13 -13.76 -1.60
N SER A 100 -6.97 -13.28 -2.05
CA SER A 100 -6.46 -11.95 -1.69
C SER A 100 -7.34 -10.83 -2.23
N LEU A 101 -7.81 -10.95 -3.47
CA LEU A 101 -8.71 -9.95 -4.05
C LEU A 101 -10.06 -9.93 -3.33
N THR A 102 -10.67 -11.07 -3.10
CA THR A 102 -11.99 -11.16 -2.45
C THR A 102 -11.94 -10.60 -1.03
N LEU A 103 -11.00 -11.07 -0.20
CA LEU A 103 -10.89 -10.59 1.19
C LEU A 103 -10.43 -9.13 1.25
N GLY A 104 -9.52 -8.71 0.36
CA GLY A 104 -9.11 -7.32 0.24
C GLY A 104 -10.28 -6.39 -0.11
N LEU A 105 -11.07 -6.73 -1.14
CA LEU A 105 -12.26 -5.96 -1.53
C LEU A 105 -13.29 -5.84 -0.40
N LEU A 106 -13.56 -6.95 0.30
CA LEU A 106 -14.52 -6.95 1.41
C LEU A 106 -14.02 -6.08 2.57
N SER A 107 -12.75 -6.23 2.95
CA SER A 107 -12.19 -5.46 4.06
C SER A 107 -12.09 -3.95 3.74
N LEU A 108 -11.70 -3.60 2.50
CA LEU A 108 -11.66 -2.21 2.04
C LEU A 108 -13.06 -1.61 1.88
N GLY A 109 -13.96 -2.33 1.21
CA GLY A 109 -15.34 -1.90 1.01
C GLY A 109 -16.13 -1.76 2.32
N ALA A 110 -15.80 -2.55 3.32
CA ALA A 110 -16.39 -2.43 4.66
C ALA A 110 -15.86 -1.25 5.49
N GLY A 111 -14.93 -0.46 4.97
CA GLY A 111 -14.34 0.66 5.69
C GLY A 111 -13.13 0.28 6.54
N GLY A 112 -12.50 -0.87 6.31
CA GLY A 112 -11.28 -1.26 7.02
C GLY A 112 -10.20 -0.18 6.94
N SER A 113 -9.52 0.09 8.06
CA SER A 113 -8.40 1.05 8.13
C SER A 113 -7.12 0.45 7.54
N ILE A 114 -7.20 0.07 6.29
CA ILE A 114 -6.18 -0.66 5.53
C ILE A 114 -6.09 -0.10 4.10
N GLY A 115 -4.94 -0.25 3.47
CA GLY A 115 -4.74 0.19 2.09
C GLY A 115 -4.90 -0.93 1.06
N PRO A 116 -5.14 -0.58 -0.20
CA PRO A 116 -5.29 -1.54 -1.31
C PRO A 116 -3.97 -2.18 -1.73
N GLU A 117 -2.82 -1.67 -1.25
CA GLU A 117 -1.51 -2.05 -1.74
C GLU A 117 -1.17 -3.54 -1.54
N ALA A 118 -1.71 -4.20 -0.50
CA ALA A 118 -1.46 -5.62 -0.27
C ALA A 118 -2.14 -6.48 -1.36
N SER A 119 -3.45 -6.31 -1.57
CA SER A 119 -4.19 -7.04 -2.59
C SER A 119 -3.73 -6.70 -4.01
N THR A 120 -3.43 -5.43 -4.28
CA THR A 120 -2.88 -4.96 -5.56
C THR A 120 -1.50 -5.59 -5.83
N THR A 121 -0.64 -5.69 -4.79
CA THR A 121 0.67 -6.32 -4.93
C THR A 121 0.55 -7.81 -5.23
N VAL A 122 -0.36 -8.54 -4.56
CA VAL A 122 -0.63 -9.96 -4.86
C VAL A 122 -1.11 -10.13 -6.30
N LEU A 123 -2.06 -9.31 -6.75
CA LEU A 123 -2.58 -9.35 -8.12
C LEU A 123 -1.45 -9.11 -9.14
N THR A 124 -0.73 -8.01 -8.99
CA THR A 124 0.30 -7.60 -9.96
C THR A 124 1.48 -8.57 -9.98
N SER A 125 2.00 -8.95 -8.80
CA SER A 125 3.12 -9.89 -8.70
C SER A 125 2.71 -11.29 -9.19
N GLY A 126 1.49 -11.72 -8.92
CA GLY A 126 0.96 -12.98 -9.43
C GLY A 126 0.92 -13.01 -10.97
N MET A 127 0.39 -11.97 -11.58
CA MET A 127 0.35 -11.83 -13.05
C MET A 127 1.76 -11.74 -13.66
N ILE A 128 2.69 -11.04 -13.02
CA ILE A 128 4.09 -10.96 -13.47
C ILE A 128 4.76 -12.33 -13.39
N ASN A 129 4.58 -13.08 -12.30
CA ASN A 129 5.14 -14.43 -12.17
C ASN A 129 4.54 -15.41 -13.19
N TRP A 130 3.23 -15.33 -13.42
CA TRP A 130 2.59 -16.09 -14.49
C TRP A 130 3.18 -15.74 -15.86
N LEU A 131 3.38 -14.46 -16.15
CA LEU A 131 4.00 -14.00 -17.40
C LEU A 131 5.44 -14.51 -17.55
N GLU A 132 6.23 -14.48 -16.47
CA GLU A 132 7.59 -15.04 -16.44
C GLU A 132 7.58 -16.53 -16.77
N ASP A 133 6.72 -17.31 -16.13
CA ASP A 133 6.60 -18.75 -16.38
C ASP A 133 6.14 -19.04 -17.82
N LYS A 134 5.19 -18.25 -18.34
CA LYS A 134 4.75 -18.33 -19.72
C LYS A 134 5.91 -18.09 -20.69
N ILE A 135 6.72 -17.04 -20.49
CA ILE A 135 7.89 -16.73 -21.31
C ILE A 135 8.94 -17.86 -21.28
N ARG A 136 9.15 -18.46 -20.11
CA ARG A 136 10.07 -19.61 -19.95
C ARG A 136 9.63 -20.78 -20.82
N LEU A 137 8.39 -21.22 -20.71
CA LEU A 137 7.82 -22.31 -21.51
C LEU A 137 7.85 -22.02 -23.00
N MET A 138 7.45 -20.81 -23.39
CA MET A 138 7.49 -20.38 -24.79
C MET A 138 8.91 -20.38 -25.33
N THR A 139 9.90 -20.04 -24.51
CA THR A 139 11.30 -20.08 -24.93
C THR A 139 11.81 -21.50 -25.10
N ALA A 140 11.39 -22.44 -24.27
CA ALA A 140 11.75 -23.85 -24.38
C ALA A 140 11.08 -24.51 -25.61
N HIS A 141 9.80 -24.25 -25.85
CA HIS A 141 8.95 -24.97 -26.82
C HIS A 141 8.51 -24.09 -28.00
N TYR A 142 9.35 -23.16 -28.44
CA TYR A 142 8.99 -22.28 -29.54
C TYR A 142 8.77 -23.01 -30.86
N LYS A 143 7.56 -23.05 -31.37
CA LYS A 143 7.20 -23.56 -32.70
C LYS A 143 6.71 -22.45 -33.62
N SER A 144 5.77 -21.62 -33.19
CA SER A 144 5.19 -20.54 -33.97
C SER A 144 4.60 -19.45 -33.07
N TRP A 145 4.25 -18.28 -33.66
CA TRP A 145 3.56 -17.20 -32.94
C TRP A 145 2.20 -17.64 -32.35
N ILE A 146 1.41 -18.38 -33.11
CA ILE A 146 0.10 -18.88 -32.65
C ILE A 146 0.28 -19.83 -31.46
N HIS A 147 1.28 -20.68 -31.48
CA HIS A 147 1.59 -21.60 -30.39
C HIS A 147 1.90 -20.86 -29.07
N PHE A 148 2.43 -19.64 -29.13
CA PHE A 148 2.62 -18.81 -27.95
C PHE A 148 1.35 -18.60 -27.11
N TRP A 149 0.24 -18.34 -27.77
CA TRP A 149 -1.03 -18.09 -27.11
C TRP A 149 -1.67 -19.37 -26.54
N GLN A 150 -1.38 -20.52 -27.16
CA GLN A 150 -1.95 -21.82 -26.81
C GLN A 150 -1.22 -22.56 -25.69
N VAL A 151 0.05 -22.24 -25.43
CA VAL A 151 0.84 -22.92 -24.37
C VAL A 151 0.21 -22.65 -23.01
N HIS A 152 -0.24 -23.69 -22.31
CA HIS A 152 -0.65 -23.60 -20.92
C HIS A 152 0.57 -23.70 -20.00
N VAL A 153 0.47 -23.06 -18.83
CA VAL A 153 1.52 -23.15 -17.81
C VAL A 153 1.32 -24.45 -17.04
N ASP A 154 2.18 -25.43 -17.33
CA ASP A 154 2.21 -26.71 -16.66
C ASP A 154 3.45 -26.80 -15.74
N LYS A 155 3.27 -27.35 -14.52
CA LYS A 155 4.33 -27.43 -13.52
C LYS A 155 5.49 -28.34 -13.97
N ASP A 156 5.17 -29.47 -14.58
CA ASP A 156 6.19 -30.45 -15.00
C ASP A 156 7.02 -29.90 -16.17
N ALA A 157 6.38 -29.24 -17.11
CA ALA A 157 7.05 -28.54 -18.22
C ALA A 157 7.92 -27.36 -17.72
N LEU A 158 7.52 -26.67 -16.64
CA LEU A 158 8.30 -25.60 -16.01
C LEU A 158 9.58 -26.13 -15.36
N LEU A 159 9.57 -27.30 -14.75
CA LEU A 159 10.77 -27.92 -14.14
C LEU A 159 11.83 -28.20 -15.20
N GLN A 160 11.43 -28.55 -16.42
CA GLN A 160 12.33 -28.83 -17.54
C GLN A 160 12.72 -27.56 -18.32
N SER A 161 12.08 -26.40 -18.05
CA SER A 161 12.35 -25.16 -18.75
C SER A 161 13.53 -24.39 -18.13
N PRO A 162 14.30 -23.61 -18.94
CA PRO A 162 15.39 -22.80 -18.40
C PRO A 162 14.88 -21.78 -17.39
N LYS A 163 15.71 -21.37 -16.43
CA LYS A 163 15.36 -20.27 -15.52
C LYS A 163 15.25 -18.96 -16.30
N PHE A 164 14.41 -18.05 -15.83
CA PHE A 164 14.20 -16.76 -16.51
C PHE A 164 15.50 -15.96 -16.69
N SER A 165 16.41 -16.03 -15.70
CA SER A 165 17.72 -15.40 -15.80
C SER A 165 18.55 -15.89 -16.98
N ASP A 166 18.40 -17.16 -17.33
CA ASP A 166 19.23 -17.84 -18.35
C ASP A 166 18.77 -17.54 -19.78
N LEU A 167 17.58 -16.91 -19.92
CA LEU A 167 17.07 -16.44 -21.19
C LEU A 167 17.85 -15.23 -21.74
N PHE A 168 18.59 -14.56 -20.87
CA PHE A 168 19.30 -13.32 -21.20
C PHE A 168 20.83 -13.55 -21.27
N ARG A 169 21.44 -13.01 -22.31
CA ARG A 169 22.90 -13.13 -22.52
C ARG A 169 23.71 -12.44 -21.41
N THR A 170 23.19 -11.35 -20.84
CA THR A 170 23.84 -10.57 -19.77
C THR A 170 22.82 -10.05 -18.76
N LYS A 171 23.29 -9.73 -17.54
CA LYS A 171 22.46 -9.10 -16.49
C LYS A 171 21.86 -7.77 -16.97
N ASN A 172 22.57 -7.02 -17.81
CA ASN A 172 22.09 -5.74 -18.34
C ASN A 172 20.93 -5.93 -19.32
N HIS A 173 20.97 -6.94 -20.18
CA HIS A 173 19.85 -7.26 -21.08
C HIS A 173 18.60 -7.66 -20.28
N LYS A 174 18.75 -8.44 -19.18
CA LYS A 174 17.65 -8.75 -18.28
C LYS A 174 17.07 -7.49 -17.65
N LYS A 175 17.92 -6.61 -17.11
CA LYS A 175 17.47 -5.34 -16.49
C LYS A 175 16.72 -4.49 -17.50
N TRP A 176 17.27 -4.32 -18.70
CA TRP A 176 16.63 -3.54 -19.77
C TRP A 176 15.25 -4.11 -20.14
N PHE A 177 15.16 -5.43 -20.32
CA PHE A 177 13.90 -6.11 -20.63
C PHE A 177 12.84 -5.88 -19.54
N ILE A 178 13.22 -6.03 -18.26
CA ILE A 178 12.32 -5.81 -17.13
C ILE A 178 11.88 -4.34 -17.07
N THR A 179 12.82 -3.40 -17.14
CA THR A 179 12.52 -1.96 -17.09
C THR A 179 11.59 -1.54 -18.24
N PHE A 180 11.85 -2.03 -19.45
CA PHE A 180 10.99 -1.77 -20.60
C PHE A 180 9.56 -2.25 -20.37
N ASN A 181 9.37 -3.48 -19.88
CA ASN A 181 8.04 -4.03 -19.59
C ASN A 181 7.35 -3.30 -18.44
N ILE A 182 8.08 -2.85 -17.41
CA ILE A 182 7.54 -1.98 -16.36
C ILE A 182 7.00 -0.68 -16.95
N LEU A 183 7.75 -0.01 -17.81
CA LEU A 183 7.31 1.24 -18.45
C LEU A 183 6.04 1.02 -19.30
N ILE A 184 5.95 -0.08 -20.03
CA ILE A 184 4.75 -0.45 -20.78
C ILE A 184 3.56 -0.70 -19.84
N GLY A 185 3.77 -1.39 -18.73
CA GLY A 185 2.72 -1.59 -17.71
C GLY A 185 2.23 -0.27 -17.11
N LEU A 186 3.15 0.64 -16.79
CA LEU A 186 2.81 1.98 -16.29
C LEU A 186 1.98 2.79 -17.32
N ILE A 187 2.26 2.66 -18.60
CA ILE A 187 1.43 3.31 -19.65
C ILE A 187 -0.01 2.77 -19.58
N GLY A 188 -0.21 1.46 -19.42
CA GLY A 188 -1.53 0.87 -19.26
C GLY A 188 -2.26 1.38 -18.00
N THR A 189 -1.54 1.50 -16.89
CA THR A 189 -2.07 2.06 -15.63
C THR A 189 -2.49 3.52 -15.81
N ILE A 190 -1.62 4.36 -16.38
CA ILE A 190 -1.89 5.78 -16.61
C ILE A 190 -3.08 5.98 -17.55
N LEU A 191 -3.23 5.13 -18.58
CA LEU A 191 -4.36 5.18 -19.49
C LEU A 191 -5.69 5.04 -18.74
N ILE A 192 -5.80 4.06 -17.85
CA ILE A 192 -7.02 3.83 -17.08
C ILE A 192 -7.30 4.99 -16.11
N PHE A 193 -6.30 5.49 -15.39
CA PHE A 193 -6.49 6.65 -14.51
C PHE A 193 -6.85 7.95 -15.26
N LYS A 194 -6.47 8.07 -16.54
CA LYS A 194 -6.95 9.18 -17.39
C LYS A 194 -8.38 8.99 -17.87
N LEU A 195 -8.81 7.76 -18.11
CA LEU A 195 -10.19 7.43 -18.52
C LEU A 195 -11.17 7.51 -17.33
N PHE A 196 -10.71 7.14 -16.16
CA PHE A 196 -11.45 7.16 -14.91
C PHE A 196 -10.66 7.99 -13.89
N PRO A 197 -10.69 9.33 -13.99
CA PRO A 197 -9.97 10.19 -13.07
C PRO A 197 -10.59 10.10 -11.67
N GLU A 198 -9.76 9.82 -10.69
CA GLU A 198 -10.14 9.81 -9.28
C GLU A 198 -9.86 11.18 -8.67
N GLU A 199 -10.86 11.74 -7.99
CA GLU A 199 -10.67 12.96 -7.22
C GLU A 199 -9.86 12.62 -5.96
N GLY A 200 -8.61 13.09 -5.90
CA GLY A 200 -7.81 13.10 -4.67
C GLY A 200 -6.78 11.99 -4.47
N ALA A 201 -6.60 11.08 -5.43
CA ALA A 201 -5.59 10.03 -5.29
C ALA A 201 -4.14 10.52 -5.47
N PHE A 202 -3.92 11.62 -6.22
CA PHE A 202 -2.57 12.10 -6.55
C PHE A 202 -2.48 13.62 -6.47
N GLY A 203 -1.57 14.07 -5.63
CA GLY A 203 -1.06 15.43 -5.63
C GLY A 203 -1.80 16.39 -4.71
N ILE A 204 -1.12 16.79 -3.66
CA ILE A 204 -1.43 18.02 -2.96
C ILE A 204 -1.00 19.14 -3.90
N HIS A 205 -1.96 19.76 -4.60
CA HIS A 205 -1.72 20.92 -5.47
C HIS A 205 -1.50 22.15 -4.62
N GLU A 206 -0.50 22.95 -4.96
CA GLU A 206 0.10 23.78 -4.00
C GLU A 206 0.36 25.21 -4.27
N ARG A 207 0.43 25.90 -3.12
CA ARG A 207 1.06 27.21 -3.04
C ARG A 207 2.58 27.05 -3.34
N PRO A 208 3.21 28.05 -3.97
CA PRO A 208 4.65 28.03 -4.25
C PRO A 208 5.46 27.78 -2.97
N ILE A 209 6.44 26.90 -3.03
CA ILE A 209 7.34 26.64 -1.92
C ILE A 209 8.37 27.78 -1.87
N HIS A 210 8.41 28.48 -0.74
CA HIS A 210 9.41 29.49 -0.47
C HIS A 210 10.62 28.86 0.23
N TRP A 211 11.69 28.67 -0.52
CA TRP A 211 12.94 28.15 0.00
C TRP A 211 13.67 29.21 0.83
N SER A 212 14.02 28.90 2.07
CA SER A 212 14.75 29.76 2.98
C SER A 212 15.69 28.96 3.86
N TRP A 213 16.72 29.58 4.39
CA TRP A 213 17.65 28.95 5.33
C TRP A 213 16.97 28.51 6.64
N THR A 214 15.85 29.11 7.00
CA THR A 214 15.02 28.70 8.14
C THR A 214 14.52 27.26 8.02
N ILE A 215 14.30 26.76 6.80
CA ILE A 215 13.93 25.36 6.57
C ILE A 215 14.99 24.44 7.15
N LEU A 216 16.28 24.71 6.88
CA LEU A 216 17.37 23.87 7.37
C LEU A 216 17.44 23.89 8.91
N SER A 217 17.27 25.06 9.53
CA SER A 217 17.31 25.21 10.98
C SER A 217 16.20 24.45 11.71
N TYR A 218 15.01 24.41 11.15
CA TYR A 218 13.86 23.75 11.77
C TYR A 218 13.59 22.34 11.25
N SER A 219 14.25 21.87 10.19
CA SER A 219 13.99 20.56 9.57
C SER A 219 14.23 19.36 10.49
N LEU A 220 15.11 19.49 11.48
CA LEU A 220 15.38 18.42 12.44
C LEU A 220 14.16 18.05 13.29
N VAL A 221 13.31 19.02 13.64
CA VAL A 221 12.13 18.78 14.48
C VAL A 221 11.15 17.81 13.81
N PRO A 222 10.63 18.08 12.60
CA PRO A 222 9.72 17.17 11.91
C PRO A 222 10.37 15.82 11.56
N ILE A 223 11.68 15.79 11.24
CA ILE A 223 12.38 14.52 10.96
C ILE A 223 12.43 13.67 12.23
N ILE A 224 12.84 14.20 13.37
CA ILE A 224 12.91 13.46 14.62
C ILE A 224 11.52 13.01 15.05
N THR A 225 10.50 13.87 14.95
CA THR A 225 9.12 13.53 15.27
C THR A 225 8.59 12.41 14.38
N GLY A 226 8.88 12.47 13.07
CA GLY A 226 8.52 11.40 12.12
C GLY A 226 9.23 10.07 12.47
N MET A 227 10.49 10.10 12.88
CA MET A 227 11.20 8.88 13.34
C MET A 227 10.55 8.31 14.62
N ILE A 228 10.25 9.16 15.61
CA ILE A 228 9.58 8.72 16.84
C ILE A 228 8.24 8.09 16.52
N PHE A 229 7.45 8.73 15.66
CA PHE A 229 6.16 8.19 15.23
C PHE A 229 6.31 6.84 14.51
N ALA A 230 7.30 6.68 13.64
CA ALA A 230 7.57 5.41 12.98
C ALA A 230 7.87 4.28 13.97
N TYR A 231 8.71 4.54 14.97
CA TYR A 231 9.00 3.56 16.02
C TYR A 231 7.76 3.23 16.86
N PHE A 232 6.93 4.21 17.15
CA PHE A 232 5.65 4.00 17.81
C PHE A 232 4.70 3.14 16.96
N PHE A 233 4.60 3.40 15.66
CA PHE A 233 3.80 2.63 14.71
C PHE A 233 4.24 1.16 14.68
N LEU A 234 5.54 0.89 14.53
CA LEU A 234 6.11 -0.46 14.53
C LEU A 234 5.97 -1.16 15.89
N TYR A 235 6.09 -0.42 16.99
CA TYR A 235 5.85 -0.95 18.32
C TYR A 235 4.40 -1.43 18.50
N LEU A 236 3.42 -0.63 18.06
CA LEU A 236 2.01 -1.04 18.08
C LEU A 236 1.76 -2.25 17.16
N GLU A 237 2.38 -2.33 16.00
CA GLU A 237 2.33 -3.52 15.15
C GLU A 237 2.73 -4.76 15.93
N LYS A 238 3.87 -4.73 16.62
CA LYS A 238 4.36 -5.82 17.46
C LYS A 238 3.41 -6.16 18.63
N VAL A 239 2.79 -5.15 19.25
CA VAL A 239 1.81 -5.39 20.33
C VAL A 239 0.60 -6.14 19.77
N PHE A 240 0.10 -5.74 18.59
CA PHE A 240 -1.08 -6.36 18.00
C PHE A 240 -0.82 -7.75 17.39
N THR A 241 0.43 -8.13 17.06
CA THR A 241 0.75 -9.51 16.71
C THR A 241 0.43 -10.50 17.85
N LYS A 242 0.52 -10.05 19.10
CA LYS A 242 0.08 -10.86 20.25
C LYS A 242 -1.46 -11.06 20.27
N VAL A 243 -2.20 -10.06 19.80
CA VAL A 243 -3.68 -10.16 19.67
C VAL A 243 -4.05 -11.12 18.54
N GLU A 244 -3.28 -11.14 17.47
CA GLU A 244 -3.45 -12.10 16.38
C GLU A 244 -3.31 -13.54 16.87
N SER A 245 -2.41 -13.81 17.81
CA SER A 245 -2.18 -15.14 18.39
C SER A 245 -3.26 -15.60 19.38
N TRP A 246 -4.25 -14.76 19.73
CA TRP A 246 -5.32 -15.16 20.64
C TRP A 246 -6.14 -16.33 20.07
N ALA A 247 -6.46 -17.30 20.90
CA ALA A 247 -7.21 -18.50 20.55
C ALA A 247 -8.72 -18.25 20.33
N LEU A 248 -9.07 -17.10 19.70
CA LEU A 248 -10.45 -16.79 19.35
C LEU A 248 -10.75 -17.22 17.91
N PRO A 249 -11.96 -17.72 17.64
CA PRO A 249 -12.38 -18.05 16.28
C PRO A 249 -12.29 -16.83 15.34
N PRO A 250 -11.84 -17.01 14.08
CA PRO A 250 -11.76 -15.91 13.11
C PRO A 250 -13.06 -15.13 12.95
N LEU A 251 -14.20 -15.82 12.99
CA LEU A 251 -15.52 -15.21 12.94
C LEU A 251 -15.73 -14.20 14.07
N LEU A 252 -15.39 -14.59 15.29
CA LEU A 252 -15.55 -13.73 16.44
C LEU A 252 -14.59 -12.54 16.40
N LYS A 253 -13.31 -12.78 16.05
CA LYS A 253 -12.32 -11.70 15.89
C LYS A 253 -12.78 -10.63 14.91
N ALA A 254 -13.15 -11.04 13.69
CA ALA A 254 -13.52 -10.09 12.65
C ALA A 254 -14.85 -9.35 12.97
N THR A 255 -15.80 -10.02 13.60
CA THR A 255 -17.07 -9.39 14.05
C THR A 255 -16.82 -8.38 15.16
N LEU A 256 -16.03 -8.76 16.20
CA LEU A 256 -15.66 -7.84 17.27
C LEU A 256 -14.94 -6.60 16.74
N TRP A 257 -14.05 -6.79 15.74
CA TRP A 257 -13.40 -5.65 15.11
C TRP A 257 -14.39 -4.75 14.36
N GLY A 258 -15.35 -5.29 13.64
CA GLY A 258 -16.42 -4.51 13.02
C GLY A 258 -17.20 -3.66 14.03
N ILE A 259 -17.49 -4.21 15.19
CA ILE A 259 -18.14 -3.47 16.29
C ILE A 259 -17.23 -2.34 16.81
N VAL A 260 -15.97 -2.65 17.15
CA VAL A 260 -15.01 -1.64 17.64
C VAL A 260 -14.79 -0.53 16.62
N LEU A 261 -14.59 -0.90 15.36
CA LEU A 261 -14.39 0.07 14.29
C LEU A 261 -15.59 1.02 14.15
N SER A 262 -16.82 0.50 14.27
CA SER A 262 -18.03 1.32 14.26
C SER A 262 -18.07 2.32 15.44
N PHE A 263 -17.62 1.93 16.63
CA PHE A 263 -17.51 2.86 17.77
C PHE A 263 -16.43 3.92 17.53
N LEU A 264 -15.31 3.57 16.89
CA LEU A 264 -14.25 4.53 16.60
C LEU A 264 -14.70 5.62 15.61
N THR A 265 -15.65 5.32 14.73
CA THR A 265 -16.22 6.35 13.81
C THR A 265 -17.02 7.42 14.56
N LEU A 266 -17.51 7.13 15.78
CA LEU A 266 -18.18 8.16 16.59
C LEU A 266 -17.20 9.23 17.12
N VAL A 267 -15.91 8.89 17.18
CA VAL A 267 -14.84 9.83 17.58
C VAL A 267 -14.33 10.61 16.37
N THR A 268 -14.09 9.90 15.27
CA THR A 268 -13.59 10.51 14.02
C THR A 268 -13.90 9.64 12.81
N ASP A 269 -14.37 10.26 11.73
CA ASP A 269 -14.59 9.57 10.44
C ASP A 269 -13.28 9.04 9.84
N TYR A 270 -12.13 9.58 10.27
CA TYR A 270 -10.81 9.12 9.84
C TYR A 270 -10.41 7.77 10.42
N ALA A 271 -11.20 7.15 11.30
CA ALA A 271 -10.96 5.81 11.82
C ALA A 271 -11.07 4.73 10.73
N ILE A 272 -11.96 4.92 9.75
CA ILE A 272 -12.19 4.01 8.63
C ILE A 272 -11.30 4.35 7.41
N PHE A 273 -11.24 3.40 6.46
CA PHE A 273 -10.46 3.44 5.21
C PHE A 273 -8.95 3.59 5.42
N SER A 274 -8.20 3.54 4.32
CA SER A 274 -6.74 3.75 4.31
C SER A 274 -6.31 5.17 4.67
N GLY A 275 -7.19 6.14 4.43
CA GLY A 275 -6.87 7.57 4.44
C GLY A 275 -6.38 8.09 3.08
N GLU A 276 -6.18 7.24 2.08
CA GLU A 276 -5.72 7.63 0.74
C GLU A 276 -6.60 8.73 0.13
N PHE A 277 -7.92 8.53 0.15
CA PHE A 277 -8.90 9.51 -0.35
C PHE A 277 -9.08 10.72 0.58
N HIS A 278 -8.69 10.59 1.84
CA HIS A 278 -8.82 11.66 2.82
C HIS A 278 -7.59 12.56 2.90
N ILE A 279 -6.44 12.17 2.35
CA ILE A 279 -5.19 12.96 2.45
C ILE A 279 -5.39 14.37 1.90
N VAL A 280 -5.98 14.52 0.71
CA VAL A 280 -6.16 15.84 0.09
C VAL A 280 -7.21 16.70 0.82
N PRO A 281 -8.44 16.21 1.10
CA PRO A 281 -9.39 16.98 1.92
C PRO A 281 -8.83 17.31 3.31
N PHE A 282 -8.20 16.34 3.97
CA PHE A 282 -7.61 16.51 5.29
C PHE A 282 -6.49 17.57 5.28
N SER A 283 -5.62 17.56 4.28
CA SER A 283 -4.53 18.54 4.20
C SER A 283 -5.01 20.00 4.14
N LYS A 284 -6.22 20.22 3.58
CA LYS A 284 -6.85 21.56 3.52
C LYS A 284 -7.39 22.02 4.87
N THR A 285 -7.80 21.11 5.73
CA THR A 285 -8.48 21.38 7.01
C THR A 285 -7.63 21.04 8.23
N ALA A 286 -6.53 20.30 8.08
CA ALA A 286 -5.73 19.78 9.19
C ALA A 286 -5.28 20.89 10.17
N LEU A 287 -4.86 22.04 9.67
CA LEU A 287 -4.40 23.14 10.52
C LEU A 287 -5.52 23.83 11.30
N SER A 288 -6.79 23.59 11.01
CA SER A 288 -7.92 24.09 11.78
C SER A 288 -8.24 23.22 13.01
N TYR A 289 -7.73 21.99 13.06
CA TYR A 289 -7.90 21.11 14.20
C TYR A 289 -6.89 21.44 15.31
N SER A 290 -7.28 21.18 16.55
CA SER A 290 -6.32 21.31 17.68
C SER A 290 -5.19 20.27 17.57
N PRO A 291 -3.99 20.60 18.06
CA PRO A 291 -2.85 19.65 18.05
C PRO A 291 -3.18 18.32 18.72
N LEU A 292 -3.93 18.36 19.82
CA LEU A 292 -4.35 17.14 20.55
C LEU A 292 -5.28 16.28 19.71
N PHE A 293 -6.22 16.88 18.97
CA PHE A 293 -7.13 16.14 18.09
C PHE A 293 -6.40 15.51 16.90
N LEU A 294 -5.41 16.19 16.33
CA LEU A 294 -4.55 15.62 15.28
C LEU A 294 -3.76 14.41 15.78
N LEU A 295 -3.19 14.47 16.99
CA LEU A 295 -2.52 13.33 17.61
C LEU A 295 -3.49 12.18 17.89
N LEU A 296 -4.72 12.49 18.31
CA LEU A 296 -5.79 11.49 18.51
C LEU A 296 -6.15 10.81 17.18
N ILE A 297 -6.28 11.55 16.08
CA ILE A 297 -6.50 11.01 14.74
C ILE A 297 -5.36 10.05 14.36
N ALA A 298 -4.09 10.46 14.54
CA ALA A 298 -2.93 9.62 14.26
C ALA A 298 -2.93 8.33 15.10
N LEU A 299 -3.26 8.43 16.37
CA LEU A 299 -3.36 7.30 17.30
C LEU A 299 -4.48 6.33 16.88
N ILE A 300 -5.69 6.85 16.65
CA ILE A 300 -6.85 6.04 16.23
C ILE A 300 -6.53 5.33 14.90
N LYS A 301 -5.97 6.04 13.92
CA LYS A 301 -5.59 5.47 12.63
C LYS A 301 -4.60 4.32 12.80
N THR A 302 -3.55 4.51 13.61
CA THR A 302 -2.53 3.49 13.87
C THR A 302 -3.12 2.27 14.57
N ILE A 303 -3.94 2.47 15.61
CA ILE A 303 -4.63 1.39 16.33
C ILE A 303 -5.60 0.67 15.39
N SER A 304 -6.42 1.41 14.63
CA SER A 304 -7.40 0.82 13.70
C SER A 304 -6.72 -0.06 12.64
N THR A 305 -5.56 0.33 12.18
CA THR A 305 -4.79 -0.45 11.22
C THR A 305 -4.30 -1.77 11.82
N HIS A 306 -3.54 -1.70 12.91
CA HIS A 306 -2.91 -2.89 13.49
C HIS A 306 -3.91 -3.83 14.18
N ALA A 307 -4.91 -3.28 14.87
CA ALA A 307 -5.98 -4.08 15.46
C ALA A 307 -6.84 -4.75 14.38
N GLY A 308 -7.15 -4.03 13.29
CA GLY A 308 -7.84 -4.60 12.14
C GLY A 308 -7.10 -5.81 11.56
N PHE A 309 -5.79 -5.68 11.33
CA PHE A 309 -4.94 -6.79 10.89
C PHE A 309 -5.02 -7.99 11.83
N ALA A 310 -4.81 -7.77 13.12
CA ALA A 310 -4.83 -8.83 14.14
C ALA A 310 -6.19 -9.54 14.23
N MET A 311 -7.26 -8.83 13.90
CA MET A 311 -8.64 -9.33 13.93
C MET A 311 -9.14 -9.88 12.58
N GLY A 312 -8.25 -9.99 11.58
CA GLY A 312 -8.53 -10.64 10.29
C GLY A 312 -9.00 -9.70 9.17
N TRP A 313 -9.08 -8.38 9.40
CA TRP A 313 -9.31 -7.39 8.36
C TRP A 313 -7.97 -6.98 7.76
N ARG A 314 -7.46 -7.80 6.84
CA ARG A 314 -6.10 -7.64 6.30
C ARG A 314 -6.08 -6.81 5.02
N GLY A 315 -5.03 -6.03 4.85
CA GLY A 315 -4.77 -5.19 3.68
C GLY A 315 -3.37 -4.59 3.74
N GLY A 316 -3.17 -3.39 3.18
CA GLY A 316 -1.92 -2.65 3.29
C GLY A 316 -1.87 -1.75 4.52
N LYS A 317 -0.67 -1.52 5.04
CA LYS A 317 -0.43 -0.60 6.17
C LYS A 317 0.22 0.72 5.77
N ILE A 318 0.63 0.87 4.50
CA ILE A 318 1.44 2.00 4.05
C ILE A 318 0.59 3.27 3.99
N PHE A 319 -0.57 3.25 3.33
CA PHE A 319 -1.45 4.43 3.26
C PHE A 319 -1.96 4.87 4.62
N PRO A 320 -2.44 3.98 5.52
CA PRO A 320 -2.75 4.38 6.88
C PRO A 320 -1.57 5.01 7.64
N ALA A 321 -0.36 4.47 7.47
CA ALA A 321 0.84 5.05 8.08
C ALA A 321 1.15 6.45 7.52
N ILE A 322 1.01 6.65 6.20
CA ILE A 322 1.17 7.97 5.57
C ILE A 322 0.14 8.94 6.14
N PHE A 323 -1.14 8.58 6.19
CA PHE A 323 -2.19 9.43 6.71
C PHE A 323 -1.95 9.83 8.18
N ALA A 324 -1.62 8.85 9.03
CA ALA A 324 -1.28 9.12 10.43
C ALA A 324 -0.04 10.02 10.56
N SER A 325 0.97 9.82 9.71
CA SER A 325 2.16 10.69 9.66
C SER A 325 1.84 12.12 9.21
N VAL A 326 0.87 12.30 8.30
CA VAL A 326 0.38 13.63 7.90
C VAL A 326 -0.26 14.34 9.09
N ALA A 327 -1.07 13.63 9.88
CA ALA A 327 -1.69 14.20 11.07
C ALA A 327 -0.63 14.63 12.13
N VAL A 328 0.40 13.79 12.36
CA VAL A 328 1.54 14.14 13.22
C VAL A 328 2.30 15.34 12.68
N GLY A 329 2.60 15.36 11.37
CA GLY A 329 3.28 16.48 10.72
C GLY A 329 2.48 17.79 10.80
N ALA A 330 1.15 17.72 10.62
CA ALA A 330 0.26 18.87 10.78
C ALA A 330 0.24 19.40 12.22
N THR A 331 0.37 18.51 13.21
CA THR A 331 0.54 18.94 14.61
C THR A 331 1.80 19.78 14.77
N ILE A 332 2.94 19.30 14.29
CA ILE A 332 4.22 20.02 14.42
C ILE A 332 4.21 21.33 13.62
N ALA A 333 3.54 21.35 12.47
CA ALA A 333 3.45 22.53 11.62
C ALA A 333 2.77 23.74 12.30
N GLN A 334 1.99 23.51 13.37
CA GLN A 334 1.39 24.61 14.14
C GLN A 334 2.38 25.30 15.09
N PHE A 335 3.54 24.71 15.35
CA PHE A 335 4.50 25.22 16.35
C PHE A 335 5.82 25.73 15.74
N ILE A 336 6.08 25.46 14.46
CA ILE A 336 7.35 25.85 13.83
C ILE A 336 7.12 26.83 12.67
N PRO A 337 8.02 27.83 12.51
CA PRO A 337 7.84 28.93 11.55
C PRO A 337 8.31 28.58 10.12
N ILE A 338 7.97 27.39 9.63
CA ILE A 338 8.18 26.98 8.23
C ILE A 338 6.87 26.54 7.59
N GLN A 339 6.81 26.54 6.26
CA GLN A 339 5.58 26.17 5.55
C GLN A 339 5.08 24.79 5.99
N PRO A 340 3.78 24.64 6.31
CA PRO A 340 3.20 23.37 6.74
C PRO A 340 3.47 22.20 5.79
N ALA A 341 3.43 22.45 4.48
CA ALA A 341 3.73 21.44 3.48
C ALA A 341 5.15 20.84 3.63
N ILE A 342 6.14 21.67 3.97
CA ILE A 342 7.52 21.23 4.22
C ILE A 342 7.58 20.37 5.49
N THR A 343 6.96 20.84 6.58
CA THR A 343 6.94 20.13 7.87
C THR A 343 6.29 18.76 7.73
N VAL A 344 5.12 18.72 7.11
CA VAL A 344 4.39 17.47 6.86
C VAL A 344 5.22 16.53 5.99
N SER A 345 5.79 17.03 4.89
CA SER A 345 6.59 16.19 3.98
C SER A 345 7.82 15.59 4.64
N LEU A 346 8.53 16.35 5.48
CA LEU A 346 9.67 15.86 6.26
C LEU A 346 9.26 14.79 7.27
N THR A 347 8.16 15.01 8.00
CA THR A 347 7.62 14.04 8.98
C THR A 347 7.22 12.75 8.28
N VAL A 348 6.48 12.82 7.18
CA VAL A 348 6.04 11.66 6.39
C VAL A 348 7.23 10.93 5.78
N ALA A 349 8.19 11.67 5.17
CA ALA A 349 9.38 11.06 4.59
C ALA A 349 10.21 10.31 5.64
N ALA A 350 10.37 10.89 6.84
CA ALA A 350 11.10 10.25 7.92
C ALA A 350 10.39 9.00 8.44
N SER A 351 9.09 9.08 8.69
CA SER A 351 8.34 7.94 9.24
C SER A 351 8.22 6.79 8.26
N ILE A 352 7.84 7.05 7.00
CA ILE A 352 7.65 6.00 6.01
C ILE A 352 8.97 5.36 5.59
N THR A 353 10.09 6.10 5.63
CA THR A 353 11.41 5.52 5.39
C THR A 353 11.78 4.45 6.42
N ILE A 354 11.47 4.64 7.69
CA ILE A 354 11.72 3.65 8.74
C ILE A 354 10.76 2.47 8.59
N ILE A 355 9.47 2.72 8.33
CA ILE A 355 8.46 1.68 8.20
C ILE A 355 8.76 0.76 7.00
N LEU A 356 9.20 1.30 5.87
CA LEU A 356 9.50 0.52 4.67
C LEU A 356 10.96 0.01 4.59
N GLU A 357 11.87 0.61 5.31
CA GLU A 357 13.32 0.37 5.23
C GLU A 357 13.93 0.49 3.81
N LYS A 358 13.23 1.13 2.89
CA LYS A 358 13.60 1.26 1.47
C LYS A 358 13.53 2.72 1.02
N PRO A 359 14.61 3.50 1.19
CA PRO A 359 14.59 4.96 0.99
C PRO A 359 14.19 5.36 -0.44
N LEU A 360 14.67 4.64 -1.46
CA LEU A 360 14.32 4.93 -2.85
C LEU A 360 12.82 4.68 -3.11
N LEU A 361 12.29 3.56 -2.63
CA LEU A 361 10.86 3.23 -2.78
C LEU A 361 10.00 4.27 -2.05
N THR A 362 10.39 4.64 -0.83
CA THR A 362 9.71 5.69 -0.06
C THR A 362 9.69 7.02 -0.82
N ALA A 363 10.84 7.47 -1.32
CA ALA A 363 10.93 8.73 -2.03
C ALA A 363 10.07 8.74 -3.29
N VAL A 364 10.11 7.68 -4.11
CA VAL A 364 9.29 7.56 -5.31
C VAL A 364 7.80 7.54 -4.96
N LEU A 365 7.38 6.78 -3.95
CA LEU A 365 5.99 6.73 -3.50
C LEU A 365 5.49 8.12 -3.06
N LEU A 366 6.28 8.80 -2.24
CA LEU A 366 5.88 10.09 -1.69
C LEU A 366 5.87 11.24 -2.70
N ILE A 367 6.66 11.19 -3.77
CA ILE A 367 6.61 12.17 -4.87
C ILE A 367 5.25 12.13 -5.58
N PHE A 368 4.58 10.99 -5.65
CA PHE A 368 3.23 10.91 -6.21
C PHE A 368 2.14 11.46 -5.29
N LEU A 369 2.37 11.49 -3.98
CA LEU A 369 1.38 11.90 -2.97
C LEU A 369 1.61 13.31 -2.45
N LEU A 370 2.85 13.78 -2.45
CA LEU A 370 3.28 15.07 -1.90
C LEU A 370 3.74 15.99 -3.04
N PRO A 371 3.93 17.30 -2.76
CA PRO A 371 4.39 18.27 -3.74
C PRO A 371 5.66 17.84 -4.47
N ILE A 372 5.62 17.81 -5.77
CA ILE A 372 6.79 17.47 -6.59
C ILE A 372 7.95 18.44 -6.37
N SER A 373 7.65 19.71 -6.02
CA SER A 373 8.64 20.71 -5.66
C SER A 373 9.47 20.33 -4.42
N LEU A 374 8.95 19.46 -3.56
CA LEU A 374 9.64 18.94 -2.37
C LEU A 374 10.41 17.63 -2.62
N ALA A 375 10.42 17.12 -3.86
CA ALA A 375 11.11 15.88 -4.20
C ALA A 375 12.57 15.83 -3.72
N PRO A 376 13.42 16.87 -3.94
CA PRO A 376 14.80 16.84 -3.45
C PRO A 376 14.88 16.67 -1.93
N LEU A 377 13.99 17.37 -1.19
CA LEU A 377 13.96 17.32 0.27
C LEU A 377 13.52 15.93 0.77
N ILE A 378 12.51 15.32 0.12
CA ILE A 378 12.03 13.97 0.41
C ILE A 378 13.14 12.95 0.18
N PHE A 379 13.89 13.04 -0.93
CA PHE A 379 15.02 12.15 -1.22
C PHE A 379 16.11 12.27 -0.16
N ILE A 380 16.55 13.50 0.13
CA ILE A 380 17.60 13.74 1.14
C ILE A 380 17.16 13.17 2.49
N THR A 381 15.93 13.49 2.93
CA THR A 381 15.40 13.03 4.20
C THR A 381 15.35 11.50 4.26
N ALA A 382 14.86 10.83 3.22
CA ALA A 382 14.77 9.37 3.18
C ALA A 382 16.17 8.72 3.32
N TYR A 383 17.18 9.24 2.62
CA TYR A 383 18.53 8.68 2.72
C TYR A 383 19.22 8.99 4.06
N VAL A 384 19.06 10.19 4.60
CA VAL A 384 19.60 10.55 5.91
C VAL A 384 18.95 9.73 7.01
N VAL A 385 17.64 9.63 7.01
CA VAL A 385 16.89 8.88 8.03
C VAL A 385 17.24 7.39 8.02
N ILE A 386 17.36 6.75 6.85
CA ILE A 386 17.75 5.33 6.82
C ILE A 386 19.17 5.09 7.34
N MET A 387 20.08 6.04 7.13
CA MET A 387 21.44 5.96 7.69
C MET A 387 21.40 6.06 9.22
N ILE A 388 20.65 7.03 9.76
CA ILE A 388 20.45 7.21 11.21
C ILE A 388 19.78 5.98 11.80
N HIS A 389 18.70 5.48 11.16
CA HIS A 389 18.00 4.27 11.61
C HIS A 389 18.92 3.06 11.70
N LYS A 390 19.71 2.77 10.67
CA LYS A 390 20.67 1.66 10.67
C LYS A 390 21.75 1.81 11.76
N PHE A 391 22.20 3.04 12.01
CA PHE A 391 23.14 3.32 13.08
C PHE A 391 22.54 3.05 14.47
N LEU A 392 21.32 3.53 14.72
CA LEU A 392 20.60 3.32 15.98
C LEU A 392 20.32 1.81 16.22
N MET A 393 19.88 1.08 15.19
CA MET A 393 19.65 -0.36 15.26
C MET A 393 20.91 -1.13 15.63
N LYS A 394 22.08 -0.72 15.12
CA LYS A 394 23.36 -1.39 15.40
C LYS A 394 23.91 -1.08 16.79
N LYS A 395 23.76 0.16 17.28
CA LYS A 395 24.36 0.62 18.56
C LYS A 395 23.45 0.48 19.78
N VAL A 396 22.15 0.74 19.63
CA VAL A 396 21.22 0.88 20.77
C VAL A 396 20.42 -0.42 21.03
N GLY A 397 20.56 -1.43 20.18
CA GLY A 397 19.85 -2.70 20.35
C GLY A 397 18.32 -2.57 20.24
N LEU A 398 17.81 -1.49 19.62
CA LEU A 398 16.39 -1.21 19.40
C LEU A 398 15.68 -2.35 18.62
N LYS A 399 16.44 -3.28 18.06
CA LYS A 399 15.94 -4.45 17.33
C LYS A 399 14.96 -5.29 18.15
N SER A 400 15.20 -5.48 19.46
CA SER A 400 14.32 -6.24 20.34
C SER A 400 13.02 -5.52 20.71
N LEU A 401 12.96 -4.20 20.57
CA LEU A 401 11.75 -3.40 20.84
C LEU A 401 10.78 -3.38 19.67
N ILE A 402 11.29 -3.52 18.44
CA ILE A 402 10.53 -3.31 17.20
C ILE A 402 10.30 -4.62 16.44
N TYR A 403 11.28 -5.53 16.41
CA TYR A 403 11.27 -6.85 15.81
C TYR A 403 11.39 -7.92 16.91
#